data_76502b11188ae27b488fcc6939982b13
#
_entry.id   76502b11188ae27b488fcc6939982b13
#
_cell.length_a   1.000
_cell.length_b   1.000
_cell.length_c   1.000
_cell.angle_alpha   90.00
_cell.angle_beta   90.00
_cell.angle_gamma   90.00
#
_symmetry.space_group_name_H-M   'P 1'
#
loop_
_entity.id
_entity.type
_entity.pdbx_description
1 polymer ?
#
loop_
_entity_poly.entity_id
_entity_poly.type
_entity_poly.pdbx_seq_one_letter_code
_entity_poly.pdbx_strand_id
1 'polypeptide(L)'
;MFISSGSGLIRVEFKNDIFLIQGDDIIKMSYDEIKKICNALESHGKVNAVIDIGDLWVTLYEVSEGFNIEDENNILAIDKRSDLFDVLKVYEQSNGGRKAILIYQKPHSCGTASIISDIEDETDTYMCVLKAGGDRHPDFISIRQNNGEISLSKSEAEAMIKYLTTVTPSMKG
;
A
#
# COMPACT_ATOMS: atom_id res chain seq x y z
N MET A 1 -1.16 0.99 2.05
CA MET A 1 0.06 1.15 1.24
C MET A 1 -0.30 1.38 -0.22
N PHE A 2 0.70 1.68 -1.08
CA PHE A 2 0.48 1.82 -2.51
C PHE A 2 1.42 0.91 -3.29
N ILE A 3 0.92 0.38 -4.41
CA ILE A 3 1.70 -0.35 -5.40
C ILE A 3 1.53 0.29 -6.78
N SER A 4 2.47 0.06 -7.69
CA SER A 4 2.46 0.70 -9.01
C SER A 4 1.57 -0.02 -10.01
N SER A 5 0.93 0.76 -10.86
CA SER A 5 0.08 0.32 -11.96
C SER A 5 0.36 1.20 -13.18
N GLY A 6 0.25 0.63 -14.38
CA GLY A 6 0.38 1.38 -15.63
C GLY A 6 -0.55 2.59 -15.76
N SER A 7 -1.66 2.60 -15.03
CA SER A 7 -2.63 3.71 -14.95
C SER A 7 -2.48 4.59 -13.71
N GLY A 8 -1.45 4.36 -12.87
CA GLY A 8 -1.22 5.18 -11.67
C GLY A 8 -0.82 4.35 -10.45
N LEU A 9 -1.53 4.54 -9.34
CA LEU A 9 -1.28 3.83 -8.08
C LEU A 9 -2.51 3.06 -7.64
N ILE A 10 -2.29 1.83 -7.20
CA ILE A 10 -3.30 1.01 -6.51
C ILE A 10 -3.09 1.20 -5.02
N ARG A 11 -4.14 1.60 -4.31
CA ARG A 11 -4.17 1.64 -2.85
C ARG A 11 -4.45 0.23 -2.32
N VAL A 12 -3.70 -0.19 -1.32
CA VAL A 12 -3.87 -1.48 -0.64
C VAL A 12 -4.33 -1.24 0.78
N GLU A 13 -5.46 -1.83 1.15
CA GLU A 13 -6.03 -1.82 2.50
C GLU A 13 -6.10 -3.23 3.06
N PHE A 14 -5.99 -3.35 4.40
CA PHE A 14 -6.08 -4.59 5.13
C PHE A 14 -7.21 -4.50 6.17
N LYS A 15 -8.28 -5.30 5.96
CA LYS A 15 -9.46 -5.39 6.85
C LYS A 15 -9.88 -6.84 6.98
N ASN A 16 -9.08 -7.68 7.66
CA ASN A 16 -9.15 -9.15 7.65
C ASN A 16 -8.85 -9.78 6.28
N ASP A 17 -9.24 -9.14 5.20
CA ASP A 17 -8.89 -9.43 3.82
C ASP A 17 -8.01 -8.31 3.25
N ILE A 18 -7.51 -8.52 2.05
CA ILE A 18 -6.68 -7.58 1.31
C ILE A 18 -7.53 -6.96 0.22
N PHE A 19 -7.57 -5.64 0.18
CA PHE A 19 -8.29 -4.88 -0.84
C PHE A 19 -7.30 -4.12 -1.71
N LEU A 20 -7.36 -4.34 -3.02
CA LEU A 20 -6.67 -3.55 -4.03
C LEU A 20 -7.67 -2.57 -4.63
N ILE A 21 -7.39 -1.27 -4.56
CA ILE A 21 -8.33 -0.21 -4.92
C ILE A 21 -7.68 0.76 -5.89
N GLN A 22 -8.30 0.96 -7.06
CA GLN A 22 -7.88 1.95 -8.05
C GLN A 22 -9.10 2.62 -8.68
N GLY A 23 -9.35 3.87 -8.33
CA GLY A 23 -10.60 4.54 -8.73
C GLY A 23 -11.82 3.83 -8.14
N ASP A 24 -12.72 3.39 -9.03
CA ASP A 24 -13.93 2.65 -8.66
C ASP A 24 -13.71 1.12 -8.66
N ASP A 25 -12.56 0.65 -9.16
CA ASP A 25 -12.22 -0.76 -9.21
C ASP A 25 -11.71 -1.24 -7.85
N ILE A 26 -12.32 -2.29 -7.32
CA ILE A 26 -11.97 -2.90 -6.04
C ILE A 26 -11.88 -4.41 -6.20
N ILE A 27 -10.70 -4.96 -6.00
CA ILE A 27 -10.49 -6.42 -5.92
C ILE A 27 -10.21 -6.79 -4.47
N LYS A 28 -11.02 -7.71 -3.96
CA LYS A 28 -10.88 -8.29 -2.63
C LYS A 28 -10.19 -9.65 -2.73
N MET A 29 -9.21 -9.89 -1.86
CA MET A 29 -8.51 -11.16 -1.77
C MET A 29 -8.38 -11.61 -0.31
N SER A 30 -8.56 -12.90 -0.08
CA SER A 30 -8.19 -13.54 1.18
C SER A 30 -6.66 -13.75 1.26
N TYR A 31 -6.18 -14.05 2.47
CA TYR A 31 -4.77 -14.43 2.68
C TYR A 31 -4.34 -15.64 1.84
N ASP A 32 -5.20 -16.65 1.73
CA ASP A 32 -4.90 -17.87 0.97
C ASP A 32 -4.82 -17.59 -0.53
N GLU A 33 -5.66 -16.72 -1.06
CA GLU A 33 -5.63 -16.32 -2.47
C GLU A 33 -4.37 -15.56 -2.83
N ILE A 34 -4.00 -14.51 -2.07
CA ILE A 34 -2.77 -13.78 -2.36
C ILE A 34 -1.53 -14.68 -2.27
N LYS A 35 -1.51 -15.62 -1.32
CA LYS A 35 -0.42 -16.59 -1.20
C LYS A 35 -0.34 -17.52 -2.40
N LYS A 36 -1.48 -18.00 -2.91
CA LYS A 36 -1.53 -18.79 -4.14
C LYS A 36 -1.08 -17.99 -5.36
N ILE A 37 -1.48 -16.71 -5.46
CA ILE A 37 -1.03 -15.82 -6.53
C ILE A 37 0.49 -15.65 -6.45
N CYS A 38 1.05 -15.33 -5.29
CA CYS A 38 2.50 -15.18 -5.11
C CYS A 38 3.26 -16.47 -5.52
N ASN A 39 2.80 -17.64 -5.09
CA ASN A 39 3.41 -18.92 -5.47
C ASN A 39 3.32 -19.17 -7.00
N ALA A 40 2.21 -18.80 -7.62
CA ALA A 40 2.04 -18.89 -9.07
C ALA A 40 3.00 -17.94 -9.80
N LEU A 41 3.16 -16.70 -9.33
CA LEU A 41 4.09 -15.72 -9.87
C LEU A 41 5.56 -16.17 -9.77
N GLU A 42 5.93 -16.90 -8.71
CA GLU A 42 7.27 -17.47 -8.53
C GLU A 42 7.51 -18.66 -9.46
N SER A 43 6.53 -19.56 -9.59
CA SER A 43 6.67 -20.80 -10.36
C SER A 43 6.55 -20.59 -11.86
N HIS A 44 5.79 -19.59 -12.31
CA HIS A 44 5.64 -19.24 -13.71
C HIS A 44 6.61 -18.11 -14.07
N GLY A 45 7.57 -18.41 -14.93
CA GLY A 45 8.47 -17.40 -15.49
C GLY A 45 7.74 -16.35 -16.35
N LYS A 46 8.42 -15.77 -17.30
CA LYS A 46 7.83 -14.86 -18.31
C LYS A 46 7.10 -15.72 -19.35
N VAL A 47 5.81 -15.93 -19.13
CA VAL A 47 4.94 -16.73 -20.02
C VAL A 47 3.59 -16.04 -20.17
N ASN A 48 2.94 -16.22 -21.30
CA ASN A 48 1.54 -15.85 -21.43
C ASN A 48 0.67 -16.96 -20.81
N ALA A 49 0.07 -16.67 -19.68
CA ALA A 49 -0.77 -17.63 -18.95
C ALA A 49 -1.91 -16.92 -18.23
N VAL A 50 -3.03 -17.61 -18.12
CA VAL A 50 -4.13 -17.23 -17.21
C VAL A 50 -4.23 -18.30 -16.14
N ILE A 51 -4.24 -17.90 -14.89
CA ILE A 51 -4.24 -18.77 -13.72
C ILE A 51 -5.51 -18.50 -12.92
N ASP A 52 -6.34 -19.51 -12.71
CA ASP A 52 -7.55 -19.42 -11.91
C ASP A 52 -7.22 -19.63 -10.43
N ILE A 53 -7.65 -18.69 -9.58
CA ILE A 53 -7.45 -18.75 -8.13
C ILE A 53 -8.74 -18.37 -7.42
N GLY A 54 -9.61 -19.35 -7.20
CA GLY A 54 -10.92 -19.11 -6.62
C GLY A 54 -11.83 -18.29 -7.56
N ASP A 55 -12.24 -17.11 -7.11
CA ASP A 55 -13.05 -16.19 -7.91
C ASP A 55 -12.19 -15.14 -8.66
N LEU A 56 -10.85 -15.34 -8.68
CA LEU A 56 -9.90 -14.45 -9.32
C LEU A 56 -9.19 -15.11 -10.49
N TRP A 57 -8.85 -14.31 -11.49
CA TRP A 57 -7.97 -14.69 -12.60
C TRP A 57 -6.70 -13.84 -12.58
N VAL A 58 -5.56 -14.49 -12.77
CA VAL A 58 -4.27 -13.82 -12.87
C VAL A 58 -3.73 -14.00 -14.28
N THR A 59 -3.65 -12.91 -15.03
CA THR A 59 -3.12 -12.91 -16.39
C THR A 59 -1.67 -12.50 -16.41
N LEU A 60 -0.78 -13.40 -16.81
CA LEU A 60 0.66 -13.20 -16.95
C LEU A 60 1.03 -12.89 -18.40
N TYR A 61 2.07 -12.10 -18.59
CA TYR A 61 2.60 -11.71 -19.90
C TYR A 61 4.06 -12.13 -20.08
N GLU A 62 4.39 -12.70 -21.25
CA GLU A 62 5.75 -13.16 -21.56
C GLU A 62 6.79 -12.02 -21.59
N VAL A 63 6.38 -10.84 -22.02
CA VAL A 63 7.28 -9.71 -22.25
C VAL A 63 7.29 -8.69 -21.11
N SER A 64 6.53 -8.92 -20.02
CA SER A 64 6.34 -7.95 -18.94
C SER A 64 6.62 -8.55 -17.57
N GLU A 65 7.15 -7.74 -16.67
CA GLU A 65 7.17 -8.03 -15.22
C GLU A 65 5.78 -7.84 -14.59
N GLY A 66 4.92 -7.08 -15.28
CA GLY A 66 3.56 -6.81 -14.85
C GLY A 66 2.62 -7.97 -15.14
N PHE A 67 1.46 -7.91 -14.49
CA PHE A 67 0.38 -8.88 -14.62
C PHE A 67 -0.95 -8.23 -14.24
N ASN A 68 -2.05 -8.84 -14.63
CA ASN A 68 -3.36 -8.41 -14.18
C ASN A 68 -3.90 -9.35 -13.11
N ILE A 69 -4.66 -8.77 -12.17
CA ILE A 69 -5.59 -9.52 -11.31
C ILE A 69 -6.99 -9.07 -11.70
N GLU A 70 -7.88 -10.02 -11.88
CA GLU A 70 -9.23 -9.82 -12.41
C GLU A 70 -10.23 -10.57 -11.55
N ASP A 71 -11.39 -9.98 -11.34
CA ASP A 71 -12.61 -10.66 -10.86
C ASP A 71 -13.74 -10.46 -11.89
N GLU A 72 -14.97 -10.86 -11.59
CA GLU A 72 -16.10 -10.72 -12.53
C GLU A 72 -16.36 -9.28 -13.01
N ASN A 73 -15.94 -8.26 -12.22
CA ASN A 73 -16.32 -6.88 -12.46
C ASN A 73 -15.11 -5.93 -12.61
N ASN A 74 -13.92 -6.35 -12.18
CA ASN A 74 -12.77 -5.46 -12.05
C ASN A 74 -11.51 -6.07 -12.67
N ILE A 75 -10.65 -5.20 -13.20
CA ILE A 75 -9.32 -5.56 -13.71
C ILE A 75 -8.31 -4.57 -13.18
N LEU A 76 -7.32 -5.07 -12.45
CA LEU A 76 -6.21 -4.25 -11.95
C LEU A 76 -4.89 -4.73 -12.55
N ALA A 77 -4.19 -3.82 -13.22
CA ALA A 77 -2.86 -4.07 -13.77
C ALA A 77 -1.79 -3.69 -12.72
N ILE A 78 -0.94 -4.64 -12.38
CA ILE A 78 0.18 -4.45 -11.43
C ILE A 78 1.48 -4.46 -12.23
N ASP A 79 2.32 -3.43 -12.08
CA ASP A 79 3.53 -3.25 -12.89
C ASP A 79 4.64 -4.25 -12.54
N LYS A 80 4.72 -4.68 -11.29
CA LYS A 80 5.79 -5.54 -10.80
C LYS A 80 5.28 -6.67 -9.91
N ARG A 81 5.76 -7.87 -10.16
CA ARG A 81 5.48 -9.04 -9.31
C ARG A 81 5.92 -8.82 -7.86
N SER A 82 7.06 -8.14 -7.67
CA SER A 82 7.59 -7.80 -6.33
C SER A 82 6.61 -7.02 -5.47
N ASP A 83 5.77 -6.17 -6.07
CA ASP A 83 4.83 -5.34 -5.33
C ASP A 83 3.80 -6.20 -4.58
N LEU A 84 3.36 -7.32 -5.17
CA LEU A 84 2.42 -8.21 -4.51
C LEU A 84 3.08 -9.04 -3.39
N PHE A 85 4.35 -9.42 -3.54
CA PHE A 85 5.12 -10.04 -2.45
C PHE A 85 5.28 -9.09 -1.27
N ASP A 86 5.49 -7.79 -1.52
CA ASP A 86 5.54 -6.78 -0.48
C ASP A 86 4.17 -6.62 0.21
N VAL A 87 3.06 -6.68 -0.53
CA VAL A 87 1.70 -6.68 0.04
C VAL A 87 1.51 -7.87 0.99
N LEU A 88 1.85 -9.08 0.54
CA LEU A 88 1.74 -10.29 1.38
C LEU A 88 2.57 -10.16 2.67
N LYS A 89 3.82 -9.73 2.55
CA LYS A 89 4.71 -9.51 3.70
C LYS A 89 4.15 -8.51 4.69
N VAL A 90 3.60 -7.39 4.20
CA VAL A 90 2.98 -6.36 5.04
C VAL A 90 1.75 -6.91 5.74
N TYR A 91 0.92 -7.66 5.04
CA TYR A 91 -0.25 -8.31 5.64
C TYR A 91 0.14 -9.26 6.78
N GLU A 92 1.16 -10.09 6.58
CA GLU A 92 1.68 -10.98 7.62
C GLU A 92 2.26 -10.20 8.82
N GLN A 93 3.03 -9.14 8.57
CA GLN A 93 3.59 -8.29 9.63
C GLN A 93 2.52 -7.56 10.44
N SER A 94 1.45 -7.13 9.79
CA SER A 94 0.31 -6.47 10.43
C SER A 94 -0.67 -7.46 11.09
N ASN A 95 -0.38 -8.76 11.02
CA ASN A 95 -1.29 -9.80 11.50
C ASN A 95 -2.71 -9.66 10.91
N GLY A 96 -2.79 -9.49 9.58
CA GLY A 96 -4.05 -9.30 8.87
C GLY A 96 -4.72 -7.94 9.13
N GLY A 97 -3.92 -6.90 9.34
CA GLY A 97 -4.41 -5.56 9.65
C GLY A 97 -4.79 -5.32 11.11
N ARG A 98 -4.53 -6.30 11.99
CA ARG A 98 -4.86 -6.20 13.43
C ARG A 98 -3.79 -5.50 14.26
N LYS A 99 -2.69 -5.10 13.65
CA LYS A 99 -1.57 -4.42 14.29
C LYS A 99 -1.10 -3.31 13.40
N ALA A 100 -1.12 -2.08 13.91
CA ALA A 100 -0.57 -0.93 13.20
C ALA A 100 0.92 -1.13 12.89
N ILE A 101 1.31 -0.88 11.67
CA ILE A 101 2.69 -0.92 11.23
C ILE A 101 3.03 0.30 10.39
N LEU A 102 4.26 0.76 10.52
CA LEU A 102 4.80 1.81 9.67
C LEU A 102 5.51 1.18 8.48
N ILE A 103 5.07 1.54 7.28
CA ILE A 103 5.69 1.13 6.03
C ILE A 103 6.37 2.35 5.42
N TYR A 104 7.67 2.21 5.16
CA TYR A 104 8.40 3.20 4.39
C TYR A 104 8.47 2.75 2.93
N GLN A 105 7.79 3.49 2.07
CA GLN A 105 7.83 3.27 0.63
C GLN A 105 8.66 4.38 -0.02
N LYS A 106 9.52 4.00 -0.94
CA LYS A 106 10.41 4.91 -1.65
C LYS A 106 10.09 4.89 -3.16
N PRO A 107 8.86 5.25 -3.58
CA PRO A 107 8.49 5.18 -4.98
C PRO A 107 8.95 6.40 -5.78
N HIS A 108 9.19 7.53 -5.13
CA HIS A 108 9.56 8.78 -5.78
C HIS A 108 10.61 9.55 -4.96
N SER A 109 11.15 10.62 -5.56
CA SER A 109 12.21 11.47 -4.99
C SER A 109 11.95 12.02 -3.58
N CYS A 110 10.73 11.99 -3.10
CA CYS A 110 10.32 12.57 -1.82
C CYS A 110 10.16 11.56 -0.68
N GLY A 111 10.16 10.26 -0.97
CA GLY A 111 9.87 9.21 0.03
C GLY A 111 8.43 9.30 0.56
N THR A 112 7.77 8.18 0.67
CA THR A 112 6.42 8.08 1.23
C THR A 112 6.45 7.05 2.36
N ALA A 113 5.80 7.35 3.48
CA ALA A 113 5.57 6.39 4.54
C ALA A 113 4.06 6.25 4.77
N SER A 114 3.62 5.08 5.14
CA SER A 114 2.25 4.83 5.55
C SER A 114 2.19 4.12 6.88
N ILE A 115 1.22 4.48 7.70
CA ILE A 115 0.85 3.74 8.89
C ILE A 115 -0.39 2.93 8.52
N ILE A 116 -0.29 1.61 8.56
CA ILE A 116 -1.44 0.72 8.43
C ILE A 116 -2.17 0.76 9.78
N SER A 117 -3.44 1.13 9.75
CA SER A 117 -4.26 1.23 10.96
C SER A 117 -4.59 -0.16 11.51
N ASP A 118 -4.58 -0.29 12.84
CA ASP A 118 -5.11 -1.44 13.58
C ASP A 118 -6.45 -1.14 14.26
N ILE A 119 -6.97 0.07 14.02
CA ILE A 119 -8.27 0.50 14.52
C ILE A 119 -9.34 0.09 13.49
N GLU A 120 -10.35 -0.64 13.95
CA GLU A 120 -11.46 -1.06 13.10
C GLU A 120 -12.18 0.16 12.52
N ASP A 121 -12.52 0.10 11.23
CA ASP A 121 -13.14 1.18 10.44
C ASP A 121 -12.28 2.44 10.19
N GLU A 122 -11.05 2.49 10.69
CA GLU A 122 -10.13 3.58 10.36
C GLU A 122 -9.36 3.30 9.06
N THR A 123 -9.08 4.35 8.33
CA THR A 123 -8.25 4.26 7.12
C THR A 123 -6.78 4.50 7.43
N ASP A 124 -5.93 3.88 6.63
CA ASP A 124 -4.49 4.05 6.74
C ASP A 124 -4.09 5.52 6.62
N THR A 125 -3.09 5.91 7.41
CA THR A 125 -2.50 7.25 7.36
C THR A 125 -1.28 7.25 6.44
N TYR A 126 -1.25 8.16 5.48
CA TYR A 126 -0.15 8.32 4.54
C TYR A 126 0.62 9.60 4.84
N MET A 127 1.94 9.51 4.78
CA MET A 127 2.83 10.63 5.01
C MET A 127 3.81 10.76 3.85
N CYS A 128 4.00 11.96 3.34
CA CYS A 128 5.03 12.26 2.35
C CYS A 128 5.69 13.61 2.61
N VAL A 129 6.97 13.71 2.24
CA VAL A 129 7.66 14.99 2.22
C VAL A 129 7.40 15.62 0.85
N LEU A 130 6.72 16.74 0.84
CA LEU A 130 6.50 17.54 -0.35
C LEU A 130 7.56 18.63 -0.42
N LYS A 131 8.37 18.60 -1.48
CA LYS A 131 9.29 19.68 -1.81
C LYS A 131 8.52 20.77 -2.51
N ALA A 132 8.37 21.90 -1.85
CA ALA A 132 7.87 23.11 -2.49
C ALA A 132 8.88 23.56 -3.56
N GLY A 133 8.45 23.61 -4.82
CA GLY A 133 9.35 23.82 -5.97
C GLY A 133 10.29 24.99 -5.86
N GLY A 134 11.59 24.69 -5.82
CA GLY A 134 12.71 25.63 -5.83
C GLY A 134 13.26 25.99 -4.43
N ASP A 135 14.48 26.56 -4.43
CA ASP A 135 15.26 26.90 -3.23
C ASP A 135 14.61 27.97 -2.30
N ARG A 136 13.47 28.53 -2.67
CA ARG A 136 12.82 29.63 -1.96
C ARG A 136 11.67 29.22 -1.04
N HIS A 137 11.23 27.97 -1.10
CA HIS A 137 10.12 27.49 -0.29
C HIS A 137 10.57 26.31 0.59
N PRO A 138 10.27 26.34 1.89
CA PRO A 138 10.61 25.24 2.78
C PRO A 138 9.83 23.98 2.40
N ASP A 139 10.49 22.83 2.53
CA ASP A 139 9.82 21.54 2.45
C ASP A 139 8.81 21.40 3.60
N PHE A 140 7.75 20.64 3.36
CA PHE A 140 6.78 20.32 4.39
C PHE A 140 6.38 18.84 4.32
N ILE A 141 5.86 18.33 5.42
CA ILE A 141 5.31 16.97 5.51
C ILE A 141 3.80 17.06 5.31
N SER A 142 3.27 16.33 4.33
CA SER A 142 1.83 16.13 4.19
C SER A 142 1.44 14.82 4.85
N ILE A 143 0.45 14.87 5.73
CA ILE A 143 -0.18 13.71 6.38
C ILE A 143 -1.62 13.65 5.88
N ARG A 144 -2.00 12.52 5.30
CA ARG A 144 -3.33 12.32 4.71
C ARG A 144 -4.01 11.11 5.32
N GLN A 145 -5.27 11.30 5.68
CA GLN A 145 -6.16 10.23 6.10
C GLN A 145 -7.56 10.55 5.58
N ASN A 146 -8.22 9.61 4.92
CA ASN A 146 -9.50 9.84 4.25
C ASN A 146 -9.43 11.05 3.29
N ASN A 147 -10.33 12.02 3.47
CA ASN A 147 -10.36 13.28 2.72
C ASN A 147 -9.64 14.44 3.43
N GLY A 148 -9.00 14.14 4.57
CA GLY A 148 -8.26 15.12 5.36
C GLY A 148 -6.78 15.18 4.99
N GLU A 149 -6.23 16.39 5.03
CA GLU A 149 -4.80 16.62 4.85
C GLU A 149 -4.31 17.62 5.90
N ILE A 150 -3.18 17.31 6.50
CA ILE A 150 -2.45 18.20 7.40
C ILE A 150 -1.06 18.41 6.83
N SER A 151 -0.65 19.66 6.70
CA SER A 151 0.69 20.03 6.29
C SER A 151 1.49 20.51 7.51
N LEU A 152 2.67 19.96 7.72
CA LEU A 152 3.55 20.31 8.82
C LEU A 152 4.87 20.88 8.28
N SER A 153 5.28 22.03 8.78
CA SER A 153 6.64 22.52 8.64
C SER A 153 7.62 21.62 9.41
N LYS A 154 8.91 21.79 9.16
CA LYS A 154 9.95 21.05 9.89
C LYS A 154 9.84 21.23 11.41
N SER A 155 9.63 22.47 11.88
CA SER A 155 9.52 22.77 13.32
C SER A 155 8.27 22.16 13.96
N GLU A 156 7.15 22.13 13.26
CA GLU A 156 5.92 21.48 13.73
C GLU A 156 6.05 19.96 13.78
N ALA A 157 6.71 19.37 12.78
CA ALA A 157 7.02 17.93 12.78
C ALA A 157 7.94 17.56 13.96
N GLU A 158 8.98 18.34 14.23
CA GLU A 158 9.89 18.14 15.38
C GLU A 158 9.14 18.26 16.72
N ALA A 159 8.24 19.23 16.84
CA ALA A 159 7.37 19.39 18.03
C ALA A 159 6.43 18.19 18.21
N MET A 160 5.82 17.70 17.12
CA MET A 160 4.96 16.51 17.14
C MET A 160 5.73 15.27 17.57
N ILE A 161 6.93 15.02 17.03
CA ILE A 161 7.80 13.90 17.42
C ILE A 161 8.08 13.95 18.93
N LYS A 162 8.45 15.12 19.44
CA LYS A 162 8.73 15.32 20.88
C LYS A 162 7.50 15.01 21.72
N TYR A 163 6.34 15.50 21.34
CA TYR A 163 5.08 15.23 22.04
C TYR A 163 4.74 13.73 22.03
N LEU A 164 4.75 13.10 20.87
CA LEU A 164 4.43 11.66 20.72
C LEU A 164 5.39 10.80 21.56
N THR A 165 6.69 11.08 21.51
CA THR A 165 7.69 10.36 22.31
C THR A 165 7.41 10.47 23.82
N THR A 166 6.84 11.60 24.26
CA THR A 166 6.51 11.83 25.67
C THR A 166 5.24 11.10 26.10
N VAL A 167 4.20 11.08 25.26
CA VAL A 167 2.88 10.56 25.64
C VAL A 167 2.69 9.07 25.37
N THR A 168 3.33 8.54 24.31
CA THR A 168 3.16 7.13 23.90
C THR A 168 3.41 6.12 25.02
N PRO A 169 4.42 6.28 25.93
CA PRO A 169 4.63 5.34 27.03
C PRO A 169 3.48 5.26 28.03
N SER A 170 2.61 6.29 28.08
CA SER A 170 1.46 6.36 28.99
C SER A 170 0.15 5.88 28.34
N MET A 171 0.15 5.62 27.05
CA MET A 171 -1.01 5.11 26.33
C MET A 171 -1.24 3.65 26.70
N LYS A 172 -2.51 3.29 26.90
CA LYS A 172 -2.92 1.89 27.07
C LYS A 172 -3.18 1.29 25.69
N GLY A 173 -2.58 0.13 25.43
CA GLY A 173 -2.87 -0.68 24.25
C GLY A 173 -4.11 -1.54 24.45
#